data_bd6fa18954cf35ada9a07c3221858800
#
_entry.id   bd6fa18954cf35ada9a07c3221858800
#
_cell.length_a   1.000
_cell.length_b   1.000
_cell.length_c   1.000
_cell.angle_alpha   90.00
_cell.angle_beta   90.00
_cell.angle_gamma   90.00
#
_symmetry.space_group_name_H-M   'P 1'
#
loop_
_entity.id
_entity.type
_entity.pdbx_description
1 polymer ?
#
loop_
_entity_poly.entity_id
_entity_poly.type
_entity_poly.pdbx_seq_one_letter_code
_entity_poly.pdbx_strand_id
1 'polypeptide(L)'
;ITKNHINCDFKESDIYHMAADESSSLECDYFVDYLEKREIKHEPLSQEKSHLKLGTNWYQKGVKVMNGALVQPAQLVFGLADKLPKNVELYENSPVIDIRKGKINTLRTPESTIRAENVIMACNYEPLASGQQKQRVVGVTLSGSITRVLTQDEIETLGTETSWGVLSLHSGGAT
;
A
#
# COMPACT_ATOMS: atom_id res chain seq x y z
N ILE A 1 1.74 12.86 -9.13
CA ILE A 1 0.76 13.60 -8.30
C ILE A 1 0.90 15.07 -8.62
N THR A 2 1.98 15.72 -8.23
CA THR A 2 2.20 17.17 -8.36
C THR A 2 2.09 17.66 -9.80
N LYS A 3 2.75 17.00 -10.76
CA LYS A 3 2.72 17.35 -12.20
C LYS A 3 1.30 17.38 -12.79
N ASN A 4 0.42 16.51 -12.32
CA ASN A 4 -0.95 16.37 -12.83
C ASN A 4 -1.98 17.04 -11.92
N HIS A 5 -1.55 17.78 -10.89
CA HIS A 5 -2.42 18.47 -9.92
C HIS A 5 -3.50 17.55 -9.31
N ILE A 6 -3.10 16.32 -8.94
CA ILE A 6 -3.99 15.38 -8.26
C ILE A 6 -4.04 15.76 -6.78
N ASN A 7 -5.22 16.14 -6.30
CA ASN A 7 -5.46 16.37 -4.89
C ASN A 7 -5.74 15.05 -4.19
N CYS A 8 -4.80 14.55 -3.40
CA CYS A 8 -4.89 13.28 -2.68
C CYS A 8 -4.20 13.35 -1.30
N ASP A 9 -4.23 14.51 -0.68
CA ASP A 9 -3.59 14.78 0.62
C ASP A 9 -2.12 14.31 0.66
N PHE A 10 -1.42 14.48 -0.47
CA PHE A 10 -0.03 14.10 -0.59
C PHE A 10 0.82 14.86 0.42
N LYS A 11 1.51 14.11 1.27
CA LYS A 11 2.43 14.66 2.26
C LYS A 11 3.70 13.83 2.29
N GLU A 12 4.84 14.50 2.08
CA GLU A 12 6.13 13.86 2.35
C GLU A 12 6.22 13.50 3.83
N SER A 13 6.61 12.29 4.11
CA SER A 13 6.68 11.74 5.47
C SER A 13 7.70 10.62 5.53
N ASP A 14 8.34 10.46 6.66
CA ASP A 14 9.13 9.27 6.93
C ASP A 14 8.22 8.06 7.19
N ILE A 15 8.68 6.88 6.83
CA ILE A 15 7.95 5.63 7.03
C ILE A 15 8.68 4.77 8.03
N TYR A 16 7.95 4.31 9.03
CA TYR A 16 8.47 3.43 10.08
C TYR A 16 8.21 1.98 9.71
N HIS A 17 9.27 1.19 9.66
CA HIS A 17 9.19 -0.26 9.56
C HIS A 17 9.50 -0.84 10.94
N MET A 18 8.50 -1.49 11.56
CA MET A 18 8.56 -1.81 12.98
C MET A 18 8.45 -3.30 13.25
N ALA A 19 9.18 -3.76 14.25
CA ALA A 19 9.23 -5.12 14.73
C ALA A 19 8.67 -5.20 16.15
N ALA A 20 7.67 -6.07 16.38
CA ALA A 20 7.00 -6.23 17.65
C ALA A 20 7.45 -7.49 18.43
N ASP A 21 8.13 -8.42 17.79
CA ASP A 21 8.57 -9.69 18.35
C ASP A 21 10.00 -10.07 17.90
N GLU A 22 10.51 -11.19 18.37
CA GLU A 22 11.85 -11.67 18.05
C GLU A 22 12.00 -12.02 16.56
N SER A 23 10.98 -12.63 15.95
CA SER A 23 11.00 -13.01 14.54
C SER A 23 11.07 -11.77 13.64
N SER A 24 10.19 -10.80 13.86
CA SER A 24 10.20 -9.53 13.12
C SER A 24 11.45 -8.69 13.43
N SER A 25 12.06 -8.87 14.60
CA SER A 25 13.32 -8.23 14.94
C SER A 25 14.49 -8.72 14.08
N LEU A 26 14.53 -10.00 13.74
CA LEU A 26 15.50 -10.55 12.78
C LEU A 26 15.26 -9.99 11.37
N GLU A 27 13.99 -9.93 10.94
CA GLU A 27 13.64 -9.32 9.66
C GLU A 27 14.06 -7.84 9.59
N CYS A 28 13.98 -7.12 10.73
CA CYS A 28 14.46 -5.75 10.83
C CYS A 28 15.95 -5.64 10.54
N ASP A 29 16.77 -6.55 11.07
CA ASP A 29 18.21 -6.55 10.83
C ASP A 29 18.53 -6.81 9.35
N TYR A 30 17.88 -7.77 8.73
CA TYR A 30 18.01 -8.01 7.28
C TYR A 30 17.57 -6.80 6.45
N PHE A 31 16.52 -6.12 6.87
CA PHE A 31 16.02 -4.95 6.17
C PHE A 31 16.99 -3.76 6.31
N VAL A 32 17.57 -3.53 7.47
CA VAL A 32 18.62 -2.51 7.67
C VAL A 32 19.81 -2.79 6.75
N ASP A 33 20.33 -4.02 6.74
CA ASP A 33 21.40 -4.49 5.85
C ASP A 33 21.07 -4.20 4.35
N TYR A 34 19.81 -4.45 3.97
CA TYR A 34 19.34 -4.17 2.61
C TYR A 34 19.36 -2.67 2.28
N LEU A 35 18.93 -1.82 3.22
CA LEU A 35 18.93 -0.37 3.05
C LEU A 35 20.35 0.18 2.96
N GLU A 36 21.26 -0.31 3.79
CA GLU A 36 22.69 0.07 3.75
C GLU A 36 23.33 -0.26 2.41
N LYS A 37 23.16 -1.50 1.93
CA LYS A 37 23.68 -1.96 0.64
C LYS A 37 23.18 -1.16 -0.56
N ARG A 38 22.06 -0.46 -0.40
CA ARG A 38 21.43 0.37 -1.45
C ARG A 38 21.58 1.87 -1.21
N GLU A 39 22.33 2.25 -0.18
CA GLU A 39 22.56 3.65 0.19
C GLU A 39 21.24 4.44 0.42
N ILE A 40 20.18 3.73 0.89
CA ILE A 40 18.91 4.36 1.21
C ILE A 40 19.01 5.00 2.58
N LYS A 41 18.66 6.28 2.68
CA LYS A 41 18.70 7.02 3.95
C LYS A 41 17.70 6.41 4.93
N HIS A 42 18.19 6.02 6.09
CA HIS A 42 17.42 5.42 7.16
C HIS A 42 18.01 5.72 8.53
N GLU A 43 17.22 5.49 9.58
CA GLU A 43 17.62 5.61 11.00
C GLU A 43 17.14 4.36 11.74
N PRO A 44 18.04 3.48 12.24
CA PRO A 44 17.66 2.39 13.12
C PRO A 44 17.10 2.90 14.45
N LEU A 45 16.06 2.25 14.94
CA LEU A 45 15.34 2.64 16.16
C LEU A 45 15.37 1.52 17.18
N SER A 46 15.84 1.86 18.41
CA SER A 46 15.65 1.02 19.59
C SER A 46 14.20 1.10 20.08
N GLN A 47 13.82 0.20 21.01
CA GLN A 47 12.51 0.25 21.66
C GLN A 47 12.26 1.61 22.34
N GLU A 48 13.25 2.15 23.04
CA GLU A 48 13.15 3.45 23.72
C GLU A 48 12.89 4.60 22.73
N LYS A 49 13.66 4.66 21.64
CA LYS A 49 13.44 5.66 20.59
C LYS A 49 12.09 5.50 19.90
N SER A 50 11.63 4.27 19.67
CA SER A 50 10.33 3.98 19.11
C SER A 50 9.21 4.45 20.03
N HIS A 51 9.32 4.18 21.33
CA HIS A 51 8.37 4.65 22.34
C HIS A 51 8.29 6.18 22.36
N LEU A 52 9.43 6.86 22.40
CA LEU A 52 9.46 8.32 22.40
C LEU A 52 8.78 8.92 21.16
N LYS A 53 9.02 8.34 19.99
CA LYS A 53 8.50 8.87 18.72
C LYS A 53 7.02 8.51 18.50
N LEU A 54 6.63 7.27 18.76
CA LEU A 54 5.32 6.72 18.39
C LEU A 54 4.35 6.59 19.58
N GLY A 55 4.80 6.84 20.80
CA GLY A 55 3.97 6.80 22.01
C GLY A 55 3.57 5.39 22.46
N THR A 56 4.23 4.34 21.97
CA THR A 56 3.88 2.95 22.31
C THR A 56 5.11 2.11 22.63
N ASN A 57 4.94 1.18 23.59
CA ASN A 57 5.95 0.17 23.94
C ASN A 57 5.78 -1.15 23.16
N TRP A 58 4.87 -1.20 22.22
CA TRP A 58 4.56 -2.41 21.46
C TRP A 58 5.76 -2.89 20.63
N TYR A 59 6.51 -1.98 20.06
CA TYR A 59 7.62 -2.30 19.18
C TYR A 59 8.92 -2.48 19.95
N GLN A 60 9.65 -3.56 19.64
CA GLN A 60 10.97 -3.85 20.24
C GLN A 60 12.08 -3.07 19.54
N LYS A 61 11.99 -2.94 18.23
CA LYS A 61 12.88 -2.13 17.40
C LYS A 61 12.26 -1.81 16.06
N GLY A 62 12.94 -1.02 15.27
CA GLY A 62 12.51 -0.69 13.92
C GLY A 62 13.54 0.10 13.15
N VAL A 63 13.13 0.57 11.99
CA VAL A 63 13.92 1.47 11.16
C VAL A 63 13.01 2.52 10.54
N LYS A 64 13.42 3.77 10.65
CA LYS A 64 12.77 4.89 9.96
C LYS A 64 13.42 5.06 8.58
N VAL A 65 12.66 4.90 7.52
CA VAL A 65 13.09 5.15 6.13
C VAL A 65 12.65 6.55 5.73
N MET A 66 13.60 7.34 5.27
CA MET A 66 13.38 8.74 4.91
C MET A 66 12.87 8.88 3.48
N ASN A 67 12.26 10.03 3.18
CA ASN A 67 11.73 10.39 1.86
C ASN A 67 10.58 9.48 1.36
N GLY A 68 9.78 8.97 2.27
CA GLY A 68 8.50 8.36 1.94
C GLY A 68 7.40 9.40 1.72
N ALA A 69 6.17 8.94 1.58
CA ALA A 69 5.02 9.81 1.46
C ALA A 69 3.75 9.13 1.96
N LEU A 70 2.83 9.95 2.45
CA LEU A 70 1.46 9.55 2.76
C LEU A 70 0.53 10.14 1.71
N VAL A 71 -0.50 9.39 1.35
CA VAL A 71 -1.56 9.83 0.43
C VAL A 71 -2.90 9.30 0.90
N GLN A 72 -3.97 9.96 0.51
CA GLN A 72 -5.32 9.41 0.60
C GLN A 72 -5.56 8.51 -0.63
N PRO A 73 -5.63 7.16 -0.48
CA PRO A 73 -5.61 6.24 -1.61
C PRO A 73 -6.78 6.41 -2.57
N ALA A 74 -8.00 6.60 -2.05
CA ALA A 74 -9.19 6.76 -2.87
C ALA A 74 -9.10 8.04 -3.73
N GLN A 75 -8.70 9.17 -3.13
CA GLN A 75 -8.52 10.42 -3.87
C GLN A 75 -7.44 10.30 -4.94
N LEU A 76 -6.36 9.56 -4.65
CA LEU A 76 -5.33 9.30 -5.66
C LEU A 76 -5.89 8.52 -6.86
N VAL A 77 -6.65 7.46 -6.62
CA VAL A 77 -7.24 6.63 -7.70
C VAL A 77 -8.23 7.46 -8.52
N PHE A 78 -9.14 8.19 -7.88
CA PHE A 78 -10.07 9.07 -8.60
C PHE A 78 -9.34 10.16 -9.38
N GLY A 79 -8.36 10.80 -8.77
CA GLY A 79 -7.56 11.82 -9.47
C GLY A 79 -6.75 11.28 -10.65
N LEU A 80 -6.32 10.03 -10.60
CA LEU A 80 -5.69 9.36 -11.75
C LEU A 80 -6.70 9.09 -12.86
N ALA A 81 -7.91 8.62 -12.52
CA ALA A 81 -8.97 8.39 -13.49
C ALA A 81 -9.38 9.70 -14.20
N ASP A 82 -9.52 10.80 -13.47
CA ASP A 82 -9.84 12.12 -14.02
C ASP A 82 -8.75 12.68 -14.96
N LYS A 83 -7.53 12.21 -14.85
CA LYS A 83 -6.36 12.68 -15.61
C LYS A 83 -5.88 11.70 -16.66
N LEU A 84 -6.71 10.76 -17.04
CA LEU A 84 -6.36 9.82 -18.11
C LEU A 84 -6.03 10.57 -19.41
N PRO A 85 -5.00 10.16 -20.14
CA PRO A 85 -4.67 10.75 -21.43
C PRO A 85 -5.76 10.45 -22.45
N LYS A 86 -5.90 11.31 -23.45
CA LYS A 86 -6.99 11.25 -24.46
C LYS A 86 -7.06 9.94 -25.28
N ASN A 87 -5.98 9.19 -25.32
CA ASN A 87 -5.91 7.89 -26.00
C ASN A 87 -6.28 6.71 -25.08
N VAL A 88 -6.74 6.97 -23.86
CA VAL A 88 -7.22 5.96 -22.91
C VAL A 88 -8.71 6.16 -22.70
N GLU A 89 -9.47 5.09 -22.85
CA GLU A 89 -10.90 5.05 -22.60
C GLU A 89 -11.14 4.25 -21.31
N LEU A 90 -11.89 4.83 -20.36
CA LEU A 90 -12.28 4.19 -19.13
C LEU A 90 -13.75 3.76 -19.22
N TYR A 91 -13.98 2.48 -19.01
CA TYR A 91 -15.33 1.91 -18.92
C TYR A 91 -15.59 1.42 -17.50
N GLU A 92 -16.38 2.15 -16.77
CA GLU A 92 -16.83 1.75 -15.44
C GLU A 92 -18.06 0.82 -15.54
N ASN A 93 -18.38 0.12 -14.44
CA ASN A 93 -19.53 -0.81 -14.36
C ASN A 93 -19.57 -1.84 -15.49
N SER A 94 -18.43 -2.17 -16.06
CA SER A 94 -18.29 -3.04 -17.23
C SER A 94 -17.47 -4.29 -16.89
N PRO A 95 -17.97 -5.20 -16.05
CA PRO A 95 -17.22 -6.37 -15.64
C PRO A 95 -16.92 -7.29 -16.82
N VAL A 96 -15.68 -7.73 -16.95
CA VAL A 96 -15.30 -8.74 -17.94
C VAL A 96 -15.71 -10.12 -17.40
N ILE A 97 -16.67 -10.77 -18.05
CA ILE A 97 -17.24 -12.05 -17.65
C ILE A 97 -16.67 -13.27 -18.37
N ASP A 98 -15.98 -13.06 -19.47
CA ASP A 98 -15.30 -14.12 -20.23
C ASP A 98 -14.09 -13.55 -20.99
N ILE A 99 -13.01 -14.33 -21.08
CA ILE A 99 -11.79 -13.98 -21.80
C ILE A 99 -11.40 -15.17 -22.68
N ARG A 100 -11.43 -14.96 -23.99
CA ARG A 100 -10.94 -15.93 -24.98
C ARG A 100 -9.59 -15.48 -25.52
N LYS A 101 -8.58 -16.31 -25.28
CA LYS A 101 -7.21 -16.07 -25.77
C LYS A 101 -7.09 -16.47 -27.23
N GLY A 102 -6.34 -15.67 -27.98
CA GLY A 102 -6.04 -15.91 -29.40
C GLY A 102 -4.99 -14.94 -29.90
N LYS A 103 -4.74 -14.89 -31.22
CA LYS A 103 -3.90 -13.87 -31.82
C LYS A 103 -4.44 -12.46 -31.50
N ILE A 104 -5.75 -12.33 -31.51
CA ILE A 104 -6.51 -11.20 -30.94
C ILE A 104 -7.33 -11.77 -29.81
N ASN A 105 -7.13 -11.26 -28.61
CA ASN A 105 -7.91 -11.64 -27.44
C ASN A 105 -9.30 -11.02 -27.52
N THR A 106 -10.29 -11.75 -27.02
CA THR A 106 -11.68 -11.28 -26.98
C THR A 106 -12.15 -11.28 -25.51
N LEU A 107 -12.54 -10.11 -25.02
CA LEU A 107 -13.08 -9.91 -23.68
C LEU A 107 -14.57 -9.62 -23.81
N ARG A 108 -15.40 -10.37 -23.09
CA ARG A 108 -16.84 -10.20 -23.09
C ARG A 108 -17.32 -9.54 -21.80
N THR A 109 -18.09 -8.51 -21.93
CA THR A 109 -18.89 -7.91 -20.85
C THR A 109 -20.35 -8.32 -21.02
N PRO A 110 -21.28 -8.02 -20.08
CA PRO A 110 -22.69 -8.27 -20.26
C PRO A 110 -23.28 -7.62 -21.53
N GLU A 111 -22.78 -6.45 -21.89
CA GLU A 111 -23.38 -5.62 -22.97
C GLU A 111 -22.54 -5.54 -24.23
N SER A 112 -21.24 -5.91 -24.15
CA SER A 112 -20.29 -5.64 -25.24
C SER A 112 -19.18 -6.68 -25.34
N THR A 113 -18.42 -6.57 -26.42
CA THR A 113 -17.22 -7.37 -26.66
C THR A 113 -16.06 -6.47 -27.06
N ILE A 114 -14.94 -6.61 -26.37
CA ILE A 114 -13.70 -5.88 -26.63
C ILE A 114 -12.70 -6.83 -27.29
N ARG A 115 -11.99 -6.37 -28.30
CA ARG A 115 -10.92 -7.11 -28.98
C ARG A 115 -9.60 -6.39 -28.78
N ALA A 116 -8.58 -7.09 -28.29
CA ALA A 116 -7.26 -6.51 -28.02
C ALA A 116 -6.13 -7.51 -28.30
N GLU A 117 -5.03 -7.03 -28.83
CA GLU A 117 -3.82 -7.84 -29.01
C GLU A 117 -3.20 -8.20 -27.65
N ASN A 118 -3.17 -7.25 -26.73
CA ASN A 118 -2.61 -7.42 -25.39
C ASN A 118 -3.67 -7.13 -24.34
N VAL A 119 -3.66 -7.92 -23.26
CA VAL A 119 -4.55 -7.77 -22.12
C VAL A 119 -3.73 -7.80 -20.83
N ILE A 120 -3.84 -6.76 -20.02
CA ILE A 120 -3.24 -6.70 -18.69
C ILE A 120 -4.34 -6.93 -17.65
N MET A 121 -4.17 -7.98 -16.85
CA MET A 121 -5.09 -8.29 -15.77
C MET A 121 -4.58 -7.64 -14.47
N ALA A 122 -5.22 -6.55 -14.07
CA ALA A 122 -4.86 -5.76 -12.90
C ALA A 122 -5.97 -5.79 -11.82
N CYS A 123 -6.70 -6.90 -11.71
CA CYS A 123 -7.86 -7.06 -10.82
C CYS A 123 -7.53 -7.83 -9.53
N ASN A 124 -6.30 -7.70 -9.04
CA ASN A 124 -5.83 -8.29 -7.79
C ASN A 124 -6.09 -9.82 -7.76
N TYR A 125 -6.77 -10.35 -6.74
CA TYR A 125 -7.12 -11.77 -6.64
C TYR A 125 -8.44 -12.16 -7.33
N GLU A 126 -9.21 -11.21 -7.84
CA GLU A 126 -10.47 -11.43 -8.58
C GLU A 126 -10.36 -12.44 -9.76
N PRO A 127 -9.22 -12.54 -10.47
CA PRO A 127 -9.04 -13.56 -11.51
C PRO A 127 -9.23 -15.01 -11.05
N LEU A 128 -9.23 -15.26 -9.74
CA LEU A 128 -9.52 -16.59 -9.19
C LEU A 128 -10.92 -17.08 -9.59
N ALA A 129 -11.90 -16.18 -9.63
CA ALA A 129 -13.28 -16.52 -10.05
C ALA A 129 -13.35 -16.95 -11.52
N SER A 130 -12.50 -16.39 -12.40
CA SER A 130 -12.40 -16.74 -13.82
C SER A 130 -11.54 -17.98 -14.08
N GLY A 131 -10.89 -18.53 -13.06
CA GLY A 131 -10.00 -19.70 -13.18
C GLY A 131 -8.63 -19.41 -13.80
N GLN A 132 -8.30 -18.17 -14.15
CA GLN A 132 -7.05 -17.82 -14.83
C GLN A 132 -5.81 -17.98 -13.94
N GLN A 133 -5.97 -17.90 -12.63
CA GLN A 133 -4.88 -17.95 -11.64
C GLN A 133 -5.11 -19.03 -10.55
N LYS A 134 -5.86 -20.10 -10.87
CA LYS A 134 -6.11 -21.19 -9.93
C LYS A 134 -4.81 -21.67 -9.27
N GLN A 135 -4.82 -21.76 -7.94
CA GLN A 135 -3.72 -22.27 -7.12
C GLN A 135 -2.42 -21.42 -7.14
N ARG A 136 -2.44 -20.19 -7.66
CA ARG A 136 -1.26 -19.31 -7.74
C ARG A 136 -1.37 -18.06 -6.89
N VAL A 137 -2.56 -17.75 -6.40
CA VAL A 137 -2.84 -16.56 -5.61
C VAL A 137 -3.70 -16.93 -4.41
N VAL A 138 -3.37 -16.39 -3.27
CA VAL A 138 -4.15 -16.51 -2.03
C VAL A 138 -4.60 -15.10 -1.65
N GLY A 139 -5.92 -14.93 -1.44
CA GLY A 139 -6.46 -13.69 -0.89
C GLY A 139 -6.28 -13.64 0.62
N VAL A 140 -5.70 -12.55 1.11
CA VAL A 140 -5.60 -12.26 2.55
C VAL A 140 -6.50 -11.08 2.86
N THR A 141 -7.42 -11.27 3.80
CA THR A 141 -8.31 -10.22 4.28
C THR A 141 -7.63 -9.46 5.41
N LEU A 142 -7.59 -8.14 5.30
CA LEU A 142 -7.12 -7.24 6.35
C LEU A 142 -8.32 -6.51 6.94
N SER A 143 -8.27 -6.25 8.25
CA SER A 143 -9.26 -5.40 8.92
C SER A 143 -8.65 -4.02 9.12
N GLY A 144 -9.35 -3.00 8.64
CA GLY A 144 -9.01 -1.60 8.87
C GLY A 144 -9.90 -1.00 9.95
N SER A 145 -9.33 -0.12 10.75
CA SER A 145 -10.07 0.68 11.74
C SER A 145 -9.60 2.13 11.68
N ILE A 146 -10.47 3.02 12.12
CA ILE A 146 -10.16 4.45 12.25
C ILE A 146 -10.76 4.95 13.57
N THR A 147 -10.02 5.79 14.26
CA THR A 147 -10.54 6.45 15.46
C THR A 147 -11.43 7.64 15.09
N ARG A 148 -12.24 8.11 16.03
CA ARG A 148 -12.79 9.46 15.94
C ARG A 148 -11.68 10.51 15.96
N VAL A 149 -12.01 11.74 15.68
CA VAL A 149 -11.08 12.85 15.93
C VAL A 149 -10.66 12.84 17.40
N LEU A 150 -9.36 12.81 17.65
CA LEU A 150 -8.80 12.83 19.01
C LEU A 150 -8.90 14.22 19.61
N THR A 151 -9.06 14.29 20.93
CA THR A 151 -8.93 15.55 21.69
C THR A 151 -7.47 15.95 21.80
N GLN A 152 -7.23 17.22 22.19
CA GLN A 152 -5.86 17.71 22.38
C GLN A 152 -5.11 16.91 23.48
N ASP A 153 -5.78 16.60 24.58
CA ASP A 153 -5.21 15.82 25.70
C ASP A 153 -4.83 14.40 25.23
N GLU A 154 -5.64 13.77 24.38
CA GLU A 154 -5.32 12.46 23.80
C GLU A 154 -4.13 12.54 22.85
N ILE A 155 -4.03 13.59 22.04
CA ILE A 155 -2.89 13.81 21.14
C ILE A 155 -1.60 13.98 21.95
N GLU A 156 -1.64 14.69 23.07
CA GLU A 156 -0.49 14.90 23.96
C GLU A 156 0.03 13.61 24.60
N THR A 157 -0.78 12.56 24.69
CA THR A 157 -0.36 11.24 25.15
C THR A 157 0.34 10.39 24.08
N LEU A 158 0.24 10.79 22.81
CA LEU A 158 0.94 10.14 21.70
C LEU A 158 2.43 10.51 21.74
N GLY A 159 3.24 9.84 20.95
CA GLY A 159 4.65 10.17 20.80
C GLY A 159 4.87 11.56 20.17
N THR A 160 6.11 11.93 20.01
CA THR A 160 6.49 13.23 19.45
C THR A 160 6.14 13.40 17.98
N GLU A 161 5.85 12.31 17.28
CA GLU A 161 5.47 12.27 15.89
C GLU A 161 3.97 12.02 15.74
N THR A 162 3.24 12.94 15.12
CA THR A 162 1.77 12.84 14.95
C THR A 162 1.34 12.58 13.50
N SER A 163 2.30 12.50 12.57
CA SER A 163 2.01 12.28 11.14
C SER A 163 3.06 11.35 10.54
N TRP A 164 2.76 10.06 10.53
CA TRP A 164 3.67 9.03 10.08
C TRP A 164 2.89 7.79 9.57
N GLY A 165 3.57 6.94 8.81
CA GLY A 165 3.07 5.62 8.44
C GLY A 165 3.91 4.52 9.08
N VAL A 166 3.27 3.46 9.54
CA VAL A 166 3.94 2.26 10.04
C VAL A 166 3.67 1.08 9.12
N LEU A 167 4.72 0.34 8.82
CA LEU A 167 4.67 -0.96 8.15
C LEU A 167 5.24 -2.01 9.09
N SER A 168 4.52 -3.12 9.24
CA SER A 168 5.03 -4.26 9.99
C SER A 168 6.16 -4.96 9.25
N LEU A 169 7.19 -5.34 9.97
CA LEU A 169 8.23 -6.26 9.47
C LEU A 169 7.86 -7.73 9.66
N HIS A 170 6.73 -8.01 10.31
CA HIS A 170 6.22 -9.37 10.40
C HIS A 170 5.50 -9.78 9.12
N SER A 171 5.77 -10.98 8.62
CA SER A 171 5.16 -11.52 7.40
C SER A 171 3.62 -11.61 7.46
N GLY A 172 3.04 -11.66 8.65
CA GLY A 172 1.59 -11.63 8.90
C GLY A 172 0.97 -10.23 8.90
N GLY A 173 1.76 -9.18 8.79
CA GLY A 173 1.26 -7.80 8.67
C GLY A 173 0.62 -7.22 9.94
N ALA A 174 0.91 -7.75 11.13
CA ALA A 174 0.43 -7.15 12.39
C ALA A 174 1.23 -5.87 12.72
N THR A 175 0.55 -4.72 12.75
CA THR A 175 1.09 -3.42 13.20
C THR A 175 0.29 -2.86 14.33
#